data_ec21829c79a2300515441464417e2f36
#
_entry.id   ec21829c79a2300515441464417e2f36
#
_cell.length_a   1.000
_cell.length_b   1.000
_cell.length_c   1.000
_cell.angle_alpha   90.00
_cell.angle_beta   90.00
_cell.angle_gamma   90.00
#
_symmetry.space_group_name_H-M   'P 1'
#
loop_
_entity.id
_entity.type
_entity.pdbx_description
1 polymer ?
#
loop_
_entity_poly.entity_id
_entity_poly.type
_entity_poly.pdbx_seq_one_letter_code
_entity_poly.pdbx_strand_id
1 'polypeptide(L)'
;IPLHPVAEQILDLYNTEDDTKPVFPMPNRDMIWYAIHEIGVLAGVKGSLSYHQSRHTFGTLMMSAGIPIESISKMMGHTNIRTTQTYAKVTDDKISEDMDRLMQVRKANGLTKNNDR
;
A
#
# COMPACT_ATOMS: atom_id res chain seq x y z
N ILE A 1 -3.33 13.15 -5.73
CA ILE A 1 -3.58 11.87 -5.05
C ILE A 1 -4.31 12.20 -3.76
N PRO A 2 -5.48 11.61 -3.49
CA PRO A 2 -6.14 11.78 -2.20
C PRO A 2 -5.24 11.28 -1.08
N LEU A 3 -5.18 12.01 0.02
CA LEU A 3 -4.39 11.64 1.19
C LEU A 3 -5.29 10.99 2.24
N HIS A 4 -4.72 10.08 2.99
CA HIS A 4 -5.39 9.54 4.17
C HIS A 4 -5.46 10.62 5.26
N PRO A 5 -6.55 10.75 6.04
CA PRO A 5 -6.69 11.80 7.06
C PRO A 5 -5.54 11.89 8.06
N VAL A 6 -4.93 10.77 8.41
CA VAL A 6 -3.72 10.75 9.28
C VAL A 6 -2.52 11.41 8.57
N ALA A 7 -2.37 11.22 7.27
CA ALA A 7 -1.30 11.85 6.51
C ALA A 7 -1.52 13.37 6.39
N GLU A 8 -2.77 13.82 6.26
CA GLU A 8 -3.12 15.24 6.29
C GLU A 8 -2.77 15.87 7.65
N GLN A 9 -3.14 15.21 8.75
CA GLN A 9 -2.77 15.66 10.10
C GLN A 9 -1.25 15.78 10.29
N ILE A 10 -0.48 14.83 9.76
CA ILE A 10 0.98 14.90 9.82
C ILE A 10 1.52 16.07 8.99
N LEU A 11 0.97 16.28 7.79
CA LEU A 11 1.36 17.41 6.95
C LEU A 11 1.08 18.75 7.62
N ASP A 12 -0.07 18.89 8.28
CA ASP A 12 -0.45 20.11 9.00
C ASP A 12 0.53 20.47 10.12
N LEU A 13 1.14 19.45 10.77
CA LEU A 13 2.18 19.68 11.79
C LEU A 13 3.48 20.26 11.22
N TYR A 14 3.76 20.02 9.94
CA TYR A 14 4.96 20.44 9.23
C TYR A 14 4.68 21.51 8.17
N ASN A 15 3.46 22.03 8.13
CA ASN A 15 3.05 23.02 7.14
C ASN A 15 3.88 24.29 7.27
N THR A 16 4.81 24.47 6.34
CA THR A 16 5.57 25.71 6.19
C THR A 16 4.99 26.45 5.00
N GLU A 17 4.67 27.72 5.19
CA GLU A 17 4.22 28.63 4.09
C GLU A 17 5.33 28.92 3.07
N ASP A 18 6.51 28.31 3.23
CA ASP A 18 7.69 28.55 2.42
C ASP A 18 7.89 27.42 1.40
N ASP A 19 7.41 27.65 0.18
CA ASP A 19 7.50 26.71 -0.95
C ASP A 19 8.95 26.37 -1.36
N THR A 20 9.93 27.07 -0.83
CA THR A 20 11.36 26.82 -1.13
C THR A 20 11.98 25.77 -0.23
N LYS A 21 11.29 25.39 0.85
CA LYS A 21 11.76 24.40 1.82
C LYS A 21 11.09 23.05 1.63
N PRO A 22 11.81 21.95 1.96
CA PRO A 22 11.18 20.65 2.03
C PRO A 22 10.03 20.64 3.05
N VAL A 23 8.94 19.96 2.74
CA VAL A 23 7.79 19.79 3.65
C VAL A 23 8.23 19.17 4.98
N PHE A 24 9.15 18.21 4.94
CA PHE A 24 9.72 17.59 6.14
C PHE A 24 11.20 17.97 6.27
N PRO A 25 11.64 18.45 7.44
CA PRO A 25 13.05 18.67 7.73
C PRO A 25 13.76 17.32 7.92
N MET A 26 14.07 16.66 6.80
CA MET A 26 14.67 15.34 6.83
C MET A 26 16.16 15.44 7.18
N PRO A 27 16.67 14.59 8.09
CA PRO A 27 18.09 14.43 8.31
C PRO A 27 18.78 13.83 7.08
N ASN A 28 20.11 13.75 7.10
CA ASN A 28 20.83 13.12 6.01
C ASN A 28 20.45 11.62 5.86
N ARG A 29 20.72 11.05 4.69
CA ARG A 29 20.31 9.70 4.34
C ARG A 29 20.84 8.63 5.30
N ASP A 30 22.06 8.80 5.79
CA ASP A 30 22.69 7.83 6.68
C ASP A 30 22.02 7.81 8.06
N MET A 31 21.65 8.98 8.57
CA MET A 31 20.89 9.09 9.82
C MET A 31 19.52 8.46 9.72
N ILE A 32 18.82 8.63 8.58
CA ILE A 32 17.54 8.00 8.34
C ILE A 32 17.70 6.47 8.31
N TRP A 33 18.73 6.00 7.62
CA TRP A 33 19.01 4.56 7.52
C TRP A 33 19.26 3.96 8.92
N TYR A 34 20.09 4.63 9.71
CA TYR A 34 20.41 4.20 11.07
C TYR A 34 19.17 4.16 11.97
N ALA A 35 18.35 5.21 11.95
CA ALA A 35 17.13 5.29 12.74
C ALA A 35 16.11 4.18 12.37
N ILE A 36 15.93 3.90 11.07
CA ILE A 36 15.05 2.82 10.62
C ILE A 36 15.57 1.46 11.09
N HIS A 37 16.89 1.25 11.06
CA HIS A 37 17.48 0.02 11.54
C HIS A 37 17.27 -0.17 13.05
N GLU A 38 17.49 0.88 13.86
CA GLU A 38 17.21 0.85 15.29
C GLU A 38 15.73 0.56 15.61
N ILE A 39 14.81 1.20 14.91
CA ILE A 39 13.38 0.93 15.05
C ILE A 39 13.09 -0.55 14.78
N GLY A 40 13.70 -1.14 13.76
CA GLY A 40 13.56 -2.55 13.45
C GLY A 40 14.03 -3.47 14.59
N VAL A 41 15.17 -3.15 15.18
CA VAL A 41 15.73 -3.89 16.32
C VAL A 41 14.81 -3.77 17.54
N LEU A 42 14.38 -2.55 17.89
CA LEU A 42 13.48 -2.31 19.02
C LEU A 42 12.12 -2.98 18.85
N ALA A 43 11.62 -3.05 17.63
CA ALA A 43 10.36 -3.72 17.31
C ALA A 43 10.48 -5.25 17.20
N GLY A 44 11.68 -5.81 17.37
CA GLY A 44 11.92 -7.26 17.27
C GLY A 44 11.74 -7.82 15.85
N VAL A 45 11.86 -6.99 14.82
CA VAL A 45 11.71 -7.43 13.43
C VAL A 45 12.91 -8.28 13.03
N LYS A 46 12.64 -9.51 12.59
CA LYS A 46 13.69 -10.39 12.06
C LYS A 46 14.16 -9.87 10.70
N GLY A 47 15.42 -9.48 10.62
CA GLY A 47 16.04 -8.95 9.41
C GLY A 47 16.24 -7.43 9.48
N SER A 48 16.84 -6.86 8.42
CA SER A 48 17.11 -5.44 8.32
C SER A 48 15.91 -4.70 7.76
N LEU A 49 15.35 -3.75 8.50
CA LEU A 49 14.39 -2.80 7.95
C LEU A 49 15.11 -1.79 7.04
N SER A 50 14.50 -1.52 5.91
CA SER A 50 14.98 -0.50 4.99
C SER A 50 13.86 0.48 4.62
N TYR A 51 14.23 1.69 4.25
CA TYR A 51 13.29 2.69 3.76
C TYR A 51 12.47 2.17 2.56
N HIS A 52 13.06 1.32 1.73
CA HIS A 52 12.38 0.75 0.57
C HIS A 52 11.28 -0.25 0.95
N GLN A 53 11.40 -0.90 2.10
CA GLN A 53 10.39 -1.85 2.57
C GLN A 53 9.05 -1.19 2.91
N SER A 54 9.05 0.08 3.36
CA SER A 54 7.79 0.80 3.59
C SER A 54 6.98 0.94 2.29
N ARG A 55 7.68 1.15 1.18
CA ARG A 55 7.07 1.20 -0.15
C ARG A 55 6.53 -0.16 -0.60
N HIS A 56 7.27 -1.25 -0.33
CA HIS A 56 6.80 -2.61 -0.56
C HIS A 56 5.56 -2.93 0.28
N THR A 57 5.59 -2.56 1.56
CA THR A 57 4.46 -2.76 2.48
C THR A 57 3.22 -2.02 1.98
N PHE A 58 3.36 -0.76 1.56
CA PHE A 58 2.25 -0.02 0.96
C PHE A 58 1.66 -0.76 -0.24
N GLY A 59 2.49 -1.18 -1.20
CA GLY A 59 2.03 -1.91 -2.38
C GLY A 59 1.28 -3.20 -2.02
N THR A 60 1.81 -3.98 -1.09
CA THR A 60 1.20 -5.23 -0.63
C THR A 60 -0.13 -4.99 0.10
N LEU A 61 -0.19 -4.00 0.99
CA LEU A 61 -1.42 -3.65 1.72
C LEU A 61 -2.52 -3.17 0.77
N MET A 62 -2.18 -2.31 -0.20
CA MET A 62 -3.15 -1.84 -1.19
C MET A 62 -3.70 -2.97 -2.05
N MET A 63 -2.84 -3.91 -2.45
CA MET A 63 -3.29 -5.10 -3.18
C MET A 63 -4.18 -6.01 -2.33
N SER A 64 -3.82 -6.24 -1.08
CA SER A 64 -4.64 -7.01 -0.13
C SER A 64 -6.00 -6.34 0.11
N ALA A 65 -6.07 -5.02 0.05
CA ALA A 65 -7.31 -4.25 0.12
C ALA A 65 -8.13 -4.28 -1.18
N GLY A 66 -7.67 -4.97 -2.22
CA GLY A 66 -8.36 -5.10 -3.50
C GLY A 66 -8.25 -3.88 -4.42
N ILE A 67 -7.28 -3.00 -4.16
CA ILE A 67 -7.04 -1.85 -5.05
C ILE A 67 -6.43 -2.36 -6.37
N PRO A 68 -6.93 -1.93 -7.54
CA PRO A 68 -6.39 -2.32 -8.85
C PRO A 68 -4.90 -1.96 -8.98
N ILE A 69 -4.14 -2.87 -9.59
CA ILE A 69 -2.67 -2.72 -9.72
C ILE A 69 -2.28 -1.45 -10.50
N GLU A 70 -3.10 -1.04 -11.45
CA GLU A 70 -2.89 0.18 -12.24
C GLU A 70 -2.96 1.42 -11.36
N SER A 71 -3.92 1.45 -10.42
CA SER A 71 -4.07 2.53 -9.45
C SER A 71 -2.89 2.56 -8.50
N ILE A 72 -2.46 1.40 -7.98
CA ILE A 72 -1.29 1.28 -7.11
C ILE A 72 -0.03 1.76 -7.84
N SER A 73 0.18 1.33 -9.08
CA SER A 73 1.30 1.74 -9.92
C SER A 73 1.37 3.26 -10.07
N LYS A 74 0.22 3.88 -10.33
CA LYS A 74 0.10 5.33 -10.47
C LYS A 74 0.36 6.08 -9.16
N MET A 75 -0.18 5.57 -8.03
CA MET A 75 0.04 6.14 -6.69
C MET A 75 1.51 6.06 -6.28
N MET A 76 2.20 4.99 -6.67
CA MET A 76 3.62 4.79 -6.41
C MET A 76 4.53 5.54 -7.41
N GLY A 77 3.99 6.17 -8.44
CA GLY A 77 4.75 6.87 -9.48
C GLY A 77 5.60 5.93 -10.34
N HIS A 78 5.18 4.68 -10.53
CA HIS A 78 5.87 3.76 -11.41
C HIS A 78 5.54 4.09 -12.87
N THR A 79 6.56 4.29 -13.68
CA THR A 79 6.41 4.46 -15.14
C THR A 79 6.11 3.14 -15.85
N ASN A 80 6.49 2.00 -15.23
CA ASN A 80 6.24 0.66 -15.75
C ASN A 80 5.48 -0.16 -14.71
N ILE A 81 4.31 -0.65 -15.09
CA ILE A 81 3.44 -1.47 -14.23
C ILE A 81 4.11 -2.77 -13.78
N ARG A 82 5.07 -3.32 -14.56
CA ARG A 82 5.82 -4.51 -14.18
C ARG A 82 6.52 -4.36 -12.83
N THR A 83 6.94 -3.15 -12.48
CA THR A 83 7.53 -2.87 -11.16
C THR A 83 6.51 -3.08 -10.03
N THR A 84 5.24 -2.80 -10.27
CA THR A 84 4.16 -3.03 -9.30
C THR A 84 3.73 -4.50 -9.27
N GLN A 85 3.85 -5.22 -10.37
CA GLN A 85 3.53 -6.65 -10.46
C GLN A 85 4.40 -7.53 -9.54
N THR A 86 5.56 -7.04 -9.11
CA THR A 86 6.38 -7.75 -8.11
C THR A 86 5.67 -7.90 -6.76
N TYR A 87 4.68 -7.06 -6.47
CA TYR A 87 3.85 -7.15 -5.27
C TYR A 87 2.65 -8.09 -5.45
N ALA A 88 2.32 -8.42 -6.69
CA ALA A 88 1.17 -9.26 -7.06
C ALA A 88 1.51 -10.75 -6.97
N LYS A 89 1.97 -11.21 -5.82
CA LYS A 89 1.90 -12.65 -5.54
C LYS A 89 0.44 -12.97 -5.23
N VAL A 90 -0.27 -13.38 -6.29
CA VAL A 90 -1.62 -13.92 -6.14
C VAL A 90 -1.46 -15.26 -5.42
N THR A 91 -1.85 -15.32 -4.16
CA THR A 91 -1.92 -16.58 -3.41
C THR A 91 -3.24 -17.28 -3.72
N ASP A 92 -3.28 -18.60 -3.57
CA ASP A 92 -4.51 -19.38 -3.75
C ASP A 92 -5.62 -18.88 -2.81
N ASP A 93 -5.25 -18.43 -1.60
CA ASP A 93 -6.17 -17.81 -0.64
C ASP A 93 -6.83 -16.56 -1.22
N LYS A 94 -6.07 -15.69 -1.88
CA LYS A 94 -6.60 -14.48 -2.50
C LYS A 94 -7.56 -14.79 -3.63
N ILE A 95 -7.26 -15.79 -4.45
CA ILE A 95 -8.16 -16.26 -5.53
C ILE A 95 -9.47 -16.74 -4.92
N SER A 96 -9.40 -17.53 -3.84
CA SER A 96 -10.56 -18.04 -3.13
C SER A 96 -11.43 -16.92 -2.57
N GLU A 97 -10.84 -15.95 -1.87
CA GLU A 97 -11.56 -14.78 -1.34
C GLU A 97 -12.23 -13.94 -2.43
N ASP A 98 -11.56 -13.72 -3.56
CA ASP A 98 -12.10 -12.94 -4.66
C ASP A 98 -13.28 -13.67 -5.33
N MET A 99 -13.21 -15.01 -5.44
CA MET A 99 -14.32 -15.83 -5.93
C MET A 99 -15.52 -15.82 -4.97
N ASP A 100 -15.29 -15.93 -3.68
CA ASP A 100 -16.34 -15.86 -2.65
C ASP A 100 -17.05 -14.50 -2.67
N ARG A 101 -16.28 -13.41 -2.79
CA ARG A 101 -16.83 -12.05 -2.96
C ARG A 101 -17.70 -11.94 -4.21
N LEU A 102 -17.24 -12.48 -5.33
CA LEU A 102 -18.01 -12.49 -6.58
C LEU A 102 -19.33 -13.24 -6.41
N MET A 103 -19.31 -14.41 -5.75
CA MET A 103 -20.50 -15.21 -5.48
C MET A 103 -21.50 -14.48 -4.58
N GLN A 104 -21.02 -13.76 -3.56
CA GLN A 104 -21.88 -12.95 -2.68
C GLN A 104 -22.56 -11.81 -3.45
N VAL A 105 -21.81 -11.09 -4.28
CA VAL A 105 -22.36 -10.02 -5.12
C VAL A 105 -23.40 -10.55 -6.09
N ARG A 106 -23.18 -11.72 -6.70
CA ARG A 106 -24.14 -12.35 -7.59
C ARG A 106 -25.42 -12.77 -6.86
N LYS A 107 -25.32 -13.30 -5.65
CA LYS A 107 -26.49 -13.62 -4.80
C LYS A 107 -27.27 -12.36 -4.44
N ALA A 108 -26.59 -11.30 -4.04
CA ALA A 108 -27.21 -10.02 -3.67
C ALA A 108 -27.94 -9.38 -4.87
N ASN A 109 -27.40 -9.53 -6.07
CA ASN A 109 -27.98 -8.98 -7.30
C ASN A 109 -29.04 -9.90 -7.95
N GLY A 110 -29.46 -10.99 -7.30
CA GLY A 110 -30.53 -11.86 -7.77
C GLY A 110 -30.22 -12.64 -9.08
N LEU A 111 -28.96 -12.76 -9.45
CA LEU A 111 -28.52 -13.42 -10.69
C LEU A 111 -28.37 -14.95 -10.54
N THR A 112 -28.84 -15.53 -9.46
CA THR A 112 -29.05 -16.97 -9.35
C THR A 112 -30.38 -17.30 -10.03
N LYS A 113 -30.39 -17.41 -11.36
CA LYS A 113 -31.48 -18.06 -12.04
C LYS A 113 -31.49 -19.54 -11.66
N ASN A 114 -32.60 -19.96 -11.07
CA ASN A 114 -32.99 -21.36 -10.97
C ASN A 114 -32.75 -22.06 -12.32
N ASN A 115 -31.82 -22.99 -12.34
CA ASN A 115 -31.80 -24.03 -13.36
C ASN A 115 -32.43 -25.27 -12.76
N ASP A 116 -33.77 -25.18 -12.53
CA ASP A 116 -34.64 -26.33 -12.41
C ASP A 116 -35.31 -26.49 -13.76
N ARG A 117 -34.73 -27.36 -14.56
CA ARG A 117 -35.45 -28.20 -15.55
C ARG A 117 -34.59 -29.38 -15.91
#